data_dbdfd43e6be1547887e5539b007515ca
#
_entry.id   dbdfd43e6be1547887e5539b007515ca
#
_cell.length_a   1.000
_cell.length_b   1.000
_cell.length_c   1.000
_cell.angle_alpha   90.00
_cell.angle_beta   90.00
_cell.angle_gamma   90.00
#
_symmetry.space_group_name_H-M   'P 1'
#
loop_
_entity.id
_entity.type
_entity.pdbx_description
1 polymer ?
#
loop_
_entity_poly.entity_id
_entity_poly.type
_entity_poly.pdbx_seq_one_letter_code
_entity_poly.pdbx_strand_id
1 'polypeptide(L)'
;CRWRTPRRDSNLGAMRTYLVLLQLILDEGVAQQDRTGVGTRSVFGHQMRFDLADGFPLLTTKKLHLRSILIELLWFLRGDTNVRWLQENRVSIWDEWADAEGDLGPVYGKQWRDWESPDGRHIDQIANLVELIKRDPYSRRQIVTAWNPGEIHRMALAPCHCLFQTQVAAGRLNMQLYQRSADLFLGVPFNIASYSLLTHMLARECGLEPG
;
A
#
# COMPACT_ATOMS: atom_id res chain seq x y z
N CYS A 1 26.80 1.85 -14.52
CA CYS A 1 25.82 1.60 -15.60
C CYS A 1 24.82 2.73 -15.63
N ARG A 2 24.82 3.52 -16.73
CA ARG A 2 23.84 4.59 -16.94
C ARG A 2 22.58 3.97 -17.54
N TRP A 3 21.52 3.83 -16.74
CA TRP A 3 20.20 3.59 -17.28
C TRP A 3 19.65 4.94 -17.75
N ARG A 4 19.62 5.17 -19.06
CA ARG A 4 18.83 6.25 -19.65
C ARG A 4 17.46 5.67 -19.97
N THR A 5 16.45 6.08 -19.20
CA THR A 5 15.06 5.87 -19.58
C THR A 5 14.63 6.84 -20.66
N PRO A 6 13.89 6.41 -21.69
CA PRO A 6 13.30 7.35 -22.65
C PRO A 6 12.16 8.11 -21.97
N ARG A 7 12.21 9.43 -21.97
CA ARG A 7 11.07 10.29 -21.67
C ARG A 7 9.99 10.04 -22.72
N ARG A 8 8.94 9.32 -22.40
CA ARG A 8 7.68 9.29 -23.15
C ARG A 8 6.55 8.82 -22.24
N ASP A 9 5.50 9.64 -22.15
CA ASP A 9 4.18 9.40 -21.57
C ASP A 9 4.19 8.60 -20.23
N SER A 10 4.30 9.33 -19.14
CA SER A 10 4.47 8.80 -17.77
C SER A 10 3.44 7.73 -17.37
N ASN A 11 2.19 7.88 -17.80
CA ASN A 11 1.15 6.88 -17.54
C ASN A 11 1.27 5.62 -18.41
N LEU A 12 1.85 5.69 -19.61
CA LEU A 12 2.02 4.53 -20.48
C LEU A 12 3.04 3.54 -19.90
N GLY A 13 4.09 4.02 -19.23
CA GLY A 13 5.07 3.19 -18.55
C GLY A 13 4.45 2.38 -17.39
N ALA A 14 3.69 3.05 -16.54
CA ALA A 14 3.01 2.43 -15.41
C ALA A 14 1.95 1.42 -15.88
N MET A 15 1.14 1.77 -16.87
CA MET A 15 0.15 0.85 -17.46
C MET A 15 0.81 -0.37 -18.09
N ARG A 16 1.91 -0.19 -18.82
CA ARG A 16 2.64 -1.30 -19.43
C ARG A 16 3.16 -2.29 -18.38
N THR A 17 3.74 -1.79 -17.30
CA THR A 17 4.23 -2.64 -16.20
C THR A 17 3.10 -3.49 -15.61
N TYR A 18 1.94 -2.88 -15.38
CA TYR A 18 0.77 -3.57 -14.87
C TYR A 18 0.20 -4.59 -15.87
N LEU A 19 0.08 -4.22 -17.16
CA LEU A 19 -0.44 -5.11 -18.21
C LEU A 19 0.48 -6.30 -18.47
N VAL A 20 1.79 -6.13 -18.37
CA VAL A 20 2.76 -7.24 -18.48
C VAL A 20 2.53 -8.26 -17.37
N LEU A 21 2.26 -7.83 -16.14
CA LEU A 21 1.95 -8.76 -15.05
C LEU A 21 0.61 -9.45 -15.26
N LEU A 22 -0.42 -8.75 -15.74
CA LEU A 22 -1.70 -9.38 -16.09
C LEU A 22 -1.52 -10.46 -17.15
N GLN A 23 -0.75 -10.17 -18.21
CA GLN A 23 -0.48 -11.13 -19.27
C GLN A 23 0.30 -12.33 -18.73
N LEU A 24 1.32 -12.11 -17.92
CA LEU A 24 2.09 -13.17 -17.25
C LEU A 24 1.18 -14.13 -16.48
N ILE A 25 0.22 -13.61 -15.72
CA ILE A 25 -0.72 -14.45 -14.97
C ILE A 25 -1.66 -15.23 -15.89
N LEU A 26 -2.09 -14.64 -17.01
CA LEU A 26 -2.91 -15.36 -17.99
C LEU A 26 -2.14 -16.49 -18.67
N ASP A 27 -0.87 -16.27 -18.97
CA ASP A 27 -0.04 -17.22 -19.71
C ASP A 27 0.55 -18.31 -18.80
N GLU A 28 1.07 -17.93 -17.64
CA GLU A 28 1.88 -18.81 -16.77
C GLU A 28 1.22 -19.08 -15.41
N GLY A 29 0.13 -18.37 -15.06
CA GLY A 29 -0.53 -18.51 -13.76
C GLY A 29 -1.08 -19.90 -13.53
N VAL A 30 -0.80 -20.44 -12.34
CA VAL A 30 -1.34 -21.74 -11.90
C VAL A 30 -2.79 -21.57 -11.48
N ALA A 31 -3.68 -22.39 -12.05
CA ALA A 31 -5.07 -22.41 -11.65
C ALA A 31 -5.24 -23.07 -10.29
N GLN A 32 -5.97 -22.42 -9.40
CA GLN A 32 -6.27 -22.91 -8.05
C GLN A 32 -7.76 -22.71 -7.75
N GLN A 33 -8.32 -23.63 -6.99
CA GLN A 33 -9.65 -23.42 -6.41
C GLN A 33 -9.55 -22.43 -5.24
N ASP A 34 -10.51 -21.53 -5.17
CA ASP A 34 -10.62 -20.58 -4.06
C ASP A 34 -11.89 -20.83 -3.24
N ARG A 35 -12.05 -20.09 -2.13
CA ARG A 35 -13.22 -20.21 -1.25
C ARG A 35 -14.55 -19.80 -1.92
N THR A 36 -14.51 -19.09 -3.05
CA THR A 36 -15.71 -18.63 -3.76
C THR A 36 -16.21 -19.64 -4.78
N GLY A 37 -15.42 -20.67 -5.12
CA GLY A 37 -15.72 -21.68 -6.13
C GLY A 37 -15.55 -21.21 -7.58
N VAL A 38 -15.18 -19.94 -7.80
CA VAL A 38 -14.92 -19.39 -9.14
C VAL A 38 -13.53 -19.82 -9.64
N GLY A 39 -12.59 -20.01 -8.72
CA GLY A 39 -11.19 -20.29 -9.01
C GLY A 39 -10.37 -19.04 -9.27
N THR A 40 -9.06 -19.18 -9.11
CA THR A 40 -8.08 -18.13 -9.35
C THR A 40 -6.95 -18.63 -10.25
N ARG A 41 -6.28 -17.71 -10.93
CA ARG A 41 -4.95 -17.94 -11.52
C ARG A 41 -3.95 -17.10 -10.78
N SER A 42 -2.82 -17.68 -10.39
CA SER A 42 -1.82 -16.98 -9.59
C SER A 42 -0.39 -17.30 -10.01
N VAL A 43 0.48 -16.32 -9.85
CA VAL A 43 1.93 -16.48 -9.82
C VAL A 43 2.44 -16.13 -8.44
N PHE A 44 3.49 -16.80 -7.98
CA PHE A 44 4.11 -16.48 -6.70
C PHE A 44 5.35 -15.61 -6.92
N GLY A 45 5.32 -14.41 -6.32
CA GLY A 45 6.44 -13.47 -6.37
C GLY A 45 6.58 -12.75 -7.72
N HIS A 46 6.25 -11.47 -7.72
CA HIS A 46 6.52 -10.56 -8.84
C HIS A 46 6.81 -9.17 -8.30
N GLN A 47 7.67 -8.42 -8.98
CA GLN A 47 7.99 -7.05 -8.61
C GLN A 47 7.67 -6.10 -9.76
N MET A 48 6.86 -5.08 -9.47
CA MET A 48 6.64 -3.93 -10.35
C MET A 48 7.42 -2.73 -9.82
N ARG A 49 7.90 -1.87 -10.72
CA ARG A 49 8.60 -0.62 -10.38
C ARG A 49 7.97 0.55 -11.11
N PHE A 50 7.82 1.65 -10.39
CA PHE A 50 7.28 2.91 -10.89
C PHE A 50 8.23 4.02 -10.48
N ASP A 51 8.71 4.83 -11.42
CA ASP A 51 9.50 6.04 -11.12
C ASP A 51 8.53 7.21 -11.00
N LEU A 52 8.40 7.77 -9.79
CA LEU A 52 7.45 8.86 -9.53
C LEU A 52 7.88 10.19 -10.17
N ALA A 53 9.13 10.31 -10.65
CA ALA A 53 9.55 11.44 -11.44
C ALA A 53 8.96 11.44 -12.86
N ASP A 54 8.55 10.25 -13.35
CA ASP A 54 7.85 10.12 -14.63
C ASP A 54 6.37 10.52 -14.51
N GLY A 55 5.87 10.72 -13.30
CA GLY A 55 4.50 11.12 -12.97
C GLY A 55 3.81 10.15 -12.02
N PHE A 56 2.62 10.54 -11.57
CA PHE A 56 1.81 9.74 -10.66
C PHE A 56 1.23 8.51 -11.38
N PRO A 57 1.48 7.27 -10.90
CA PRO A 57 1.07 6.03 -11.59
C PRO A 57 -0.41 5.70 -11.37
N LEU A 58 -1.30 6.57 -11.80
CA LEU A 58 -2.74 6.30 -11.81
C LEU A 58 -3.09 5.47 -13.03
N LEU A 59 -3.38 4.18 -12.82
CA LEU A 59 -3.75 3.29 -13.93
C LEU A 59 -5.08 3.70 -14.56
N THR A 60 -5.15 3.66 -15.89
CA THR A 60 -6.35 4.02 -16.67
C THR A 60 -6.98 2.83 -17.40
N THR A 61 -6.44 1.63 -17.21
CA THR A 61 -6.99 0.37 -17.75
C THR A 61 -8.35 0.01 -17.19
N LYS A 62 -8.72 0.60 -16.07
CA LYS A 62 -10.07 0.61 -15.49
C LYS A 62 -10.32 1.96 -14.82
N LYS A 63 -11.60 2.32 -14.64
CA LYS A 63 -11.96 3.52 -13.89
C LYS A 63 -11.64 3.33 -12.40
N LEU A 64 -10.70 4.11 -11.87
CA LEU A 64 -10.37 4.13 -10.46
C LEU A 64 -11.14 5.25 -9.75
N HIS A 65 -11.64 4.96 -8.55
CA HIS A 65 -12.32 5.96 -7.72
C HIS A 65 -11.29 6.64 -6.80
N LEU A 66 -10.60 7.66 -7.35
CA LEU A 66 -9.49 8.35 -6.68
C LEU A 66 -9.87 8.86 -5.28
N ARG A 67 -11.13 9.32 -5.09
CA ARG A 67 -11.62 9.75 -3.78
C ARG A 67 -11.52 8.62 -2.73
N SER A 68 -11.91 7.38 -3.07
CA SER A 68 -11.81 6.25 -2.15
C SER A 68 -10.37 5.95 -1.79
N ILE A 69 -9.45 6.00 -2.77
CA ILE A 69 -8.02 5.79 -2.53
C ILE A 69 -7.47 6.82 -1.54
N LEU A 70 -7.79 8.10 -1.76
CA LEU A 70 -7.34 9.19 -0.88
C LEU A 70 -7.92 9.06 0.54
N ILE A 71 -9.22 8.85 0.64
CA ILE A 71 -9.93 8.78 1.93
C ILE A 71 -9.47 7.54 2.73
N GLU A 72 -9.33 6.39 2.08
CA GLU A 72 -8.80 5.18 2.74
C GLU A 72 -7.38 5.42 3.30
N LEU A 73 -6.47 6.01 2.51
CA LEU A 73 -5.12 6.31 2.98
C LEU A 73 -5.14 7.27 4.18
N LEU A 74 -5.97 8.31 4.14
CA LEU A 74 -6.12 9.23 5.26
C LEU A 74 -6.71 8.54 6.49
N TRP A 75 -7.63 7.60 6.31
CA TRP A 75 -8.20 6.79 7.38
C TRP A 75 -7.12 5.92 8.05
N PHE A 76 -6.25 5.24 7.29
CA PHE A 76 -5.10 4.54 7.85
C PHE A 76 -4.17 5.48 8.63
N LEU A 77 -3.85 6.65 8.06
CA LEU A 77 -2.97 7.62 8.70
C LEU A 77 -3.57 8.27 9.97
N ARG A 78 -4.88 8.23 10.14
CA ARG A 78 -5.56 8.64 11.37
C ARG A 78 -5.45 7.60 12.49
N GLY A 79 -5.04 6.38 12.18
CA GLY A 79 -5.04 5.26 13.12
C GLY A 79 -6.44 4.67 13.38
N ASP A 80 -7.39 5.02 12.55
CA ASP A 80 -8.79 4.63 12.70
C ASP A 80 -9.02 3.19 12.21
N THR A 81 -9.96 2.49 12.83
CA THR A 81 -10.38 1.12 12.48
C THR A 81 -11.87 1.01 12.24
N ASN A 82 -12.63 2.08 12.49
CA ASN A 82 -14.07 2.10 12.33
C ASN A 82 -14.47 2.71 10.98
N VAL A 83 -15.39 2.07 10.28
CA VAL A 83 -15.83 2.49 8.93
C VAL A 83 -16.69 3.78 8.92
N ARG A 84 -17.18 4.25 10.06
CA ARG A 84 -18.05 5.42 10.12
C ARG A 84 -17.46 6.65 9.46
N TRP A 85 -16.19 6.93 9.71
CA TRP A 85 -15.49 8.05 9.07
C TRP A 85 -15.38 7.88 7.54
N LEU A 86 -15.18 6.65 7.07
CA LEU A 86 -15.21 6.34 5.63
C LEU A 86 -16.60 6.62 5.03
N GLN A 87 -17.65 6.15 5.70
CA GLN A 87 -19.06 6.34 5.28
C GLN A 87 -19.46 7.82 5.26
N GLU A 88 -19.08 8.61 6.27
CA GLU A 88 -19.26 10.08 6.31
C GLU A 88 -18.59 10.76 5.11
N ASN A 89 -17.48 10.19 4.63
CA ASN A 89 -16.77 10.62 3.44
C ASN A 89 -17.25 9.93 2.15
N ARG A 90 -18.39 9.21 2.18
CA ARG A 90 -19.01 8.50 1.05
C ARG A 90 -18.08 7.43 0.44
N VAL A 91 -17.38 6.70 1.29
CA VAL A 91 -16.53 5.55 0.94
C VAL A 91 -17.03 4.33 1.69
N SER A 92 -17.37 3.28 0.96
CA SER A 92 -17.99 2.05 1.48
C SER A 92 -17.18 0.78 1.22
N ILE A 93 -15.91 0.93 0.82
CA ILE A 93 -15.08 -0.20 0.38
C ILE A 93 -14.72 -1.19 1.49
N TRP A 94 -15.00 -0.84 2.76
CA TRP A 94 -14.76 -1.68 3.94
C TRP A 94 -16.05 -2.13 4.64
N ASP A 95 -17.22 -1.70 4.17
CA ASP A 95 -18.51 -1.94 4.86
C ASP A 95 -18.83 -3.42 5.01
N GLU A 96 -18.49 -4.26 4.03
CA GLU A 96 -18.75 -5.70 4.06
C GLU A 96 -17.95 -6.48 5.11
N TRP A 97 -16.87 -5.88 5.63
CA TRP A 97 -15.98 -6.50 6.61
C TRP A 97 -16.24 -6.04 8.04
N ALA A 98 -16.94 -4.92 8.20
CA ALA A 98 -17.19 -4.31 9.50
C ALA A 98 -18.23 -5.11 10.30
N ASP A 99 -18.06 -5.12 11.63
CA ASP A 99 -19.07 -5.65 12.54
C ASP A 99 -20.29 -4.72 12.67
N ALA A 100 -21.23 -5.05 13.56
CA ALA A 100 -22.45 -4.29 13.77
C ALA A 100 -22.19 -2.86 14.30
N GLU A 101 -21.08 -2.64 14.98
CA GLU A 101 -20.62 -1.36 15.52
C GLU A 101 -19.79 -0.58 14.50
N GLY A 102 -19.46 -1.18 13.34
CA GLY A 102 -18.66 -0.60 12.28
C GLY A 102 -17.15 -0.76 12.48
N ASP A 103 -16.72 -1.61 13.41
CA ASP A 103 -15.30 -1.83 13.69
C ASP A 103 -14.74 -2.99 12.86
N LEU A 104 -13.46 -2.88 12.52
CA LEU A 104 -12.71 -3.88 11.75
C LEU A 104 -11.64 -4.59 12.60
N GLY A 105 -11.57 -4.27 13.89
CA GLY A 105 -10.48 -4.70 14.75
C GLY A 105 -9.16 -3.97 14.43
N PRO A 106 -8.02 -4.47 14.95
CA PRO A 106 -6.75 -3.75 14.90
C PRO A 106 -6.08 -3.82 13.50
N VAL A 107 -6.78 -3.38 12.44
CA VAL A 107 -6.28 -3.35 11.06
C VAL A 107 -5.27 -2.23 10.84
N TYR A 108 -4.82 -2.01 9.63
CA TYR A 108 -3.76 -1.11 9.16
C TYR A 108 -3.54 0.16 9.99
N GLY A 109 -4.57 0.96 10.23
CA GLY A 109 -4.48 2.23 10.95
C GLY A 109 -3.97 2.04 12.37
N LYS A 110 -4.55 1.10 13.11
CA LYS A 110 -4.12 0.74 14.47
C LYS A 110 -2.65 0.31 14.48
N GLN A 111 -2.26 -0.58 13.57
CA GLN A 111 -0.89 -1.07 13.52
C GLN A 111 0.11 0.04 13.17
N TRP A 112 -0.21 0.93 12.26
CA TRP A 112 0.68 1.99 11.81
C TRP A 112 0.85 3.10 12.84
N ARG A 113 -0.23 3.45 13.57
CA ARG A 113 -0.26 4.64 14.41
C ARG A 113 -0.25 4.37 15.92
N ASP A 114 -0.58 3.13 16.29
CA ASP A 114 -0.75 2.78 17.71
C ASP A 114 -0.47 1.30 17.94
N TRP A 115 0.70 0.82 17.49
CA TRP A 115 1.14 -0.56 17.74
C TRP A 115 1.38 -0.77 19.23
N GLU A 116 0.66 -1.71 19.82
CA GLU A 116 0.86 -2.09 21.22
C GLU A 116 1.95 -3.15 21.33
N SER A 117 3.00 -2.86 22.10
CA SER A 117 4.07 -3.81 22.38
C SER A 117 3.80 -4.60 23.68
N PRO A 118 4.42 -5.77 23.86
CA PRO A 118 4.16 -6.63 25.03
C PRO A 118 4.44 -5.99 26.40
N ASP A 119 5.24 -4.92 26.44
CA ASP A 119 5.54 -4.14 27.63
C ASP A 119 4.57 -2.96 27.84
N GLY A 120 3.49 -2.91 27.06
CA GLY A 120 2.43 -1.89 27.17
C GLY A 120 2.77 -0.55 26.55
N ARG A 121 3.88 -0.41 25.81
CA ARG A 121 4.18 0.82 25.06
C ARG A 121 3.35 0.87 23.79
N HIS A 122 2.89 2.06 23.45
CA HIS A 122 2.24 2.38 22.21
C HIS A 122 3.23 3.01 21.22
N ILE A 123 3.32 2.47 20.02
CA ILE A 123 4.33 2.85 19.03
C ILE A 123 3.63 3.40 17.78
N ASP A 124 3.85 4.68 17.50
CA ASP A 124 3.47 5.30 16.23
C ASP A 124 4.59 5.06 15.20
N GLN A 125 4.42 4.03 14.38
CA GLN A 125 5.41 3.65 13.37
C GLN A 125 5.59 4.73 12.29
N ILE A 126 4.52 5.47 11.94
CA ILE A 126 4.59 6.54 10.93
C ILE A 126 5.36 7.75 11.46
N ALA A 127 5.09 8.18 12.69
CA ALA A 127 5.84 9.28 13.31
C ALA A 127 7.33 8.90 13.46
N ASN A 128 7.60 7.69 13.96
CA ASN A 128 8.97 7.17 14.09
C ASN A 128 9.71 7.09 12.76
N LEU A 129 9.00 6.70 11.67
CA LEU A 129 9.57 6.67 10.33
C LEU A 129 9.98 8.08 9.86
N VAL A 130 9.09 9.07 10.00
CA VAL A 130 9.37 10.47 9.63
C VAL A 130 10.56 11.02 10.42
N GLU A 131 10.59 10.81 11.72
CA GLU A 131 11.73 11.23 12.57
C GLU A 131 13.03 10.53 12.17
N LEU A 132 12.97 9.23 11.86
CA LEU A 132 14.13 8.46 11.44
C LEU A 132 14.68 8.96 10.10
N ILE A 133 13.81 9.21 9.12
CA ILE A 133 14.21 9.75 7.80
C ILE A 133 14.89 11.11 7.98
N LYS A 134 14.34 12.00 8.82
CA LYS A 134 14.92 13.34 9.07
C LYS A 134 16.26 13.27 9.78
N ARG A 135 16.43 12.36 10.74
CA ARG A 135 17.63 12.22 11.56
C ARG A 135 18.74 11.41 10.92
N ASP A 136 18.37 10.28 10.29
CA ASP A 136 19.29 9.33 9.66
C ASP A 136 18.68 8.81 8.33
N PRO A 137 18.74 9.61 7.26
CA PRO A 137 18.09 9.30 5.99
C PRO A 137 18.61 8.02 5.34
N TYR A 138 19.82 7.58 5.68
CA TYR A 138 20.42 6.37 5.12
C TYR A 138 20.21 5.12 5.97
N SER A 139 19.43 5.21 7.03
CA SER A 139 19.07 4.08 7.87
C SER A 139 18.33 3.01 7.06
N ARG A 140 18.70 1.75 7.26
CA ARG A 140 18.02 0.58 6.66
C ARG A 140 16.89 0.04 7.54
N ARG A 141 16.53 0.76 8.62
CA ARG A 141 15.47 0.41 9.57
C ARG A 141 14.16 1.17 9.30
N GLN A 142 14.06 1.80 8.15
CA GLN A 142 12.90 2.58 7.72
C GLN A 142 11.77 1.63 7.25
N ILE A 143 11.14 0.92 8.19
CA ILE A 143 10.11 -0.09 7.93
C ILE A 143 8.87 0.25 8.75
N VAL A 144 7.69 0.07 8.12
CA VAL A 144 6.38 0.11 8.78
C VAL A 144 5.67 -1.20 8.45
N THR A 145 5.14 -1.87 9.47
CA THR A 145 4.43 -3.15 9.29
C THR A 145 2.99 -3.05 9.81
N ALA A 146 2.07 -3.65 9.04
CA ALA A 146 0.70 -3.91 9.49
C ALA A 146 0.51 -5.37 9.91
N TRP A 147 1.47 -6.24 9.62
CA TRP A 147 1.40 -7.66 9.93
C TRP A 147 1.81 -7.91 11.38
N ASN A 148 0.83 -8.12 12.24
CA ASN A 148 1.02 -8.41 13.66
C ASN A 148 0.48 -9.83 13.98
N PRO A 149 1.35 -10.85 14.04
CA PRO A 149 0.91 -12.23 14.31
C PRO A 149 0.11 -12.39 15.61
N GLY A 150 0.36 -11.54 16.60
CA GLY A 150 -0.34 -11.57 17.88
C GLY A 150 -1.79 -11.08 17.80
N GLU A 151 -2.16 -10.33 16.76
CA GLU A 151 -3.48 -9.70 16.64
C GLU A 151 -4.27 -10.08 15.38
N ILE A 152 -3.67 -10.83 14.44
CA ILE A 152 -4.34 -11.22 13.18
C ILE A 152 -5.72 -11.85 13.40
N HIS A 153 -5.88 -12.65 14.46
CA HIS A 153 -7.12 -13.32 14.78
C HIS A 153 -8.25 -12.37 15.23
N ARG A 154 -7.92 -11.11 15.55
CA ARG A 154 -8.86 -10.05 15.94
C ARG A 154 -9.21 -9.12 14.78
N MET A 155 -8.56 -9.26 13.63
CA MET A 155 -8.78 -8.43 12.46
C MET A 155 -9.90 -9.01 11.59
N ALA A 156 -10.84 -8.19 11.17
CA ALA A 156 -11.89 -8.59 10.22
C ALA A 156 -11.28 -9.09 8.90
N LEU A 157 -10.16 -8.51 8.49
CA LEU A 157 -9.38 -8.95 7.34
C LEU A 157 -7.88 -8.82 7.63
N ALA A 158 -7.15 -9.93 7.56
CA ALA A 158 -5.70 -9.92 7.72
C ALA A 158 -5.02 -9.08 6.63
N PRO A 159 -4.03 -8.22 6.96
CA PRO A 159 -3.43 -7.29 6.03
C PRO A 159 -2.86 -7.96 4.78
N CYS A 160 -3.32 -7.55 3.60
CA CYS A 160 -2.75 -7.97 2.31
C CYS A 160 -1.42 -7.26 2.05
N HIS A 161 -1.36 -5.94 2.26
CA HIS A 161 -0.11 -5.16 2.28
C HIS A 161 0.50 -5.23 3.68
N CYS A 162 1.47 -6.16 3.83
CA CYS A 162 2.00 -6.54 5.13
C CYS A 162 2.95 -5.49 5.70
N LEU A 163 3.83 -4.96 4.86
CA LEU A 163 4.83 -3.96 5.27
C LEU A 163 5.27 -3.13 4.08
N PHE A 164 5.76 -1.93 4.38
CA PHE A 164 6.55 -1.18 3.43
C PHE A 164 7.88 -0.73 4.05
N GLN A 165 8.87 -0.58 3.19
CA GLN A 165 10.19 -0.06 3.53
C GLN A 165 10.47 1.17 2.70
N THR A 166 11.11 2.19 3.30
CA THR A 166 11.60 3.35 2.57
C THR A 166 13.13 3.34 2.48
N GLN A 167 13.67 4.08 1.52
CA GLN A 167 15.09 4.31 1.34
C GLN A 167 15.30 5.69 0.74
N VAL A 168 16.21 6.46 1.30
CA VAL A 168 16.66 7.71 0.70
C VAL A 168 17.89 7.46 -0.17
N ALA A 169 17.82 7.88 -1.44
CA ALA A 169 18.94 7.82 -2.37
C ALA A 169 18.93 9.05 -3.29
N ALA A 170 20.06 9.73 -3.42
CA ALA A 170 20.22 10.93 -4.24
C ALA A 170 19.14 12.00 -4.00
N GLY A 171 18.78 12.24 -2.74
CA GLY A 171 17.75 13.23 -2.35
C GLY A 171 16.31 12.81 -2.62
N ARG A 172 16.08 11.56 -3.02
CA ARG A 172 14.76 11.02 -3.33
C ARG A 172 14.37 9.93 -2.33
N LEU A 173 13.11 9.91 -1.93
CA LEU A 173 12.51 8.88 -1.09
C LEU A 173 11.90 7.79 -1.97
N ASN A 174 12.50 6.61 -1.95
CA ASN A 174 11.96 5.41 -2.57
C ASN A 174 11.12 4.64 -1.56
N MET A 175 10.11 3.90 -2.04
CA MET A 175 9.30 3.01 -1.22
C MET A 175 9.14 1.65 -1.89
N GLN A 176 9.25 0.59 -1.10
CA GLN A 176 8.93 -0.78 -1.52
C GLN A 176 7.81 -1.32 -0.64
N LEU A 177 6.73 -1.77 -1.26
CA LEU A 177 5.61 -2.45 -0.61
C LEU A 177 5.73 -3.96 -0.79
N TYR A 178 5.53 -4.72 0.29
CA TYR A 178 5.33 -6.16 0.23
C TYR A 178 3.86 -6.51 0.44
N GLN A 179 3.28 -7.21 -0.53
CA GLN A 179 1.93 -7.78 -0.46
C GLN A 179 2.00 -9.31 -0.43
N ARG A 180 1.37 -9.93 0.60
CA ARG A 180 1.24 -11.39 0.69
C ARG A 180 0.16 -11.95 -0.23
N SER A 181 -0.79 -11.10 -0.60
CA SER A 181 -1.92 -11.40 -1.46
C SER A 181 -2.26 -10.14 -2.26
N ALA A 182 -2.54 -10.28 -3.53
CA ALA A 182 -2.80 -9.18 -4.42
C ALA A 182 -3.81 -9.58 -5.49
N ASP A 183 -5.03 -9.03 -5.42
CA ASP A 183 -5.98 -9.08 -6.52
C ASP A 183 -5.57 -8.07 -7.58
N LEU A 184 -5.14 -8.55 -8.74
CA LEU A 184 -4.59 -7.70 -9.78
C LEU A 184 -5.63 -6.78 -10.42
N PHE A 185 -6.88 -7.17 -10.42
CA PHE A 185 -7.93 -6.37 -11.06
C PHE A 185 -8.60 -5.39 -10.07
N LEU A 186 -8.90 -5.83 -8.86
CA LEU A 186 -9.61 -5.02 -7.87
C LEU A 186 -8.64 -4.18 -7.01
N GLY A 187 -7.68 -4.83 -6.36
CA GLY A 187 -6.85 -4.20 -5.32
C GLY A 187 -5.60 -3.50 -5.82
N VAL A 188 -4.81 -4.16 -6.68
CA VAL A 188 -3.48 -3.66 -7.08
C VAL A 188 -3.51 -2.26 -7.69
N PRO A 189 -4.45 -1.87 -8.57
CA PRO A 189 -4.52 -0.50 -9.07
C PRO A 189 -4.72 0.55 -7.97
N PHE A 190 -5.52 0.23 -6.95
CA PHE A 190 -5.71 1.07 -5.75
C PHE A 190 -4.42 1.16 -4.93
N ASN A 191 -3.75 0.03 -4.71
CA ASN A 191 -2.53 -0.01 -3.90
C ASN A 191 -1.38 0.75 -4.57
N ILE A 192 -1.20 0.64 -5.89
CA ILE A 192 -0.21 1.43 -6.63
C ILE A 192 -0.43 2.92 -6.39
N ALA A 193 -1.65 3.42 -6.57
CA ALA A 193 -1.97 4.83 -6.37
C ALA A 193 -1.85 5.26 -4.90
N SER A 194 -2.34 4.46 -3.95
CA SER A 194 -2.31 4.75 -2.51
C SER A 194 -0.87 4.86 -1.98
N TYR A 195 -0.01 3.89 -2.30
CA TYR A 195 1.37 3.91 -1.81
C TYR A 195 2.26 4.91 -2.56
N SER A 196 1.95 5.22 -3.82
CA SER A 196 2.58 6.35 -4.51
C SER A 196 2.23 7.67 -3.84
N LEU A 197 0.96 7.87 -3.47
CA LEU A 197 0.54 9.07 -2.74
C LEU A 197 1.20 9.15 -1.36
N LEU A 198 1.27 8.03 -0.62
CA LEU A 198 1.98 7.98 0.67
C LEU A 198 3.46 8.34 0.51
N THR A 199 4.11 7.87 -0.57
CA THR A 199 5.50 8.23 -0.88
C THR A 199 5.66 9.73 -1.09
N HIS A 200 4.77 10.37 -1.87
CA HIS A 200 4.77 11.83 -2.04
C HIS A 200 4.56 12.58 -0.72
N MET A 201 3.63 12.12 0.14
CA MET A 201 3.36 12.75 1.43
C MET A 201 4.57 12.67 2.35
N LEU A 202 5.18 11.49 2.49
CA LEU A 202 6.36 11.28 3.34
C LEU A 202 7.58 12.05 2.80
N ALA A 203 7.81 12.03 1.48
CA ALA A 203 8.89 12.78 0.86
C ALA A 203 8.75 14.28 1.15
N ARG A 204 7.57 14.86 0.92
CA ARG A 204 7.30 16.27 1.22
C ARG A 204 7.51 16.61 2.70
N GLU A 205 7.02 15.77 3.63
CA GLU A 205 7.18 15.98 5.07
C GLU A 205 8.65 15.94 5.50
N CYS A 206 9.47 15.15 4.80
CA CYS A 206 10.90 15.01 5.09
C CYS A 206 11.80 15.93 4.25
N GLY A 207 11.25 16.82 3.42
CA GLY A 207 12.03 17.72 2.55
C GLY A 207 12.79 16.99 1.43
N LEU A 208 12.24 15.88 0.93
CA LEU A 208 12.80 15.04 -0.13
C LEU A 208 11.91 15.07 -1.38
N GLU A 209 12.51 14.71 -2.52
CA GLU A 209 11.75 14.42 -3.72
C GLU A 209 11.22 12.97 -3.70
N PRO A 210 10.05 12.68 -4.30
CA PRO A 210 9.57 11.30 -4.45
C PRO A 210 10.44 10.52 -5.43
N GLY A 211 10.73 9.23 -5.10
CA GLY A 211 11.61 8.34 -5.83
C GLY A 211 10.95 7.32 -6.74
#